data_2348e7aa60d15d626e5591554c0ced5d
#
_entry.id   2348e7aa60d15d626e5591554c0ced5d
#
_cell.length_a   1.000
_cell.length_b   1.000
_cell.length_c   1.000
_cell.angle_alpha   90.00
_cell.angle_beta   90.00
_cell.angle_gamma   90.00
#
_symmetry.space_group_name_H-M   'P 1'
#
loop_
_entity.id
_entity.type
_entity.pdbx_description
1 polymer ?
#
loop_
_entity_poly.entity_id
_entity_poly.type
_entity_poly.pdbx_seq_one_letter_code
_entity_poly.pdbx_strand_id
1 'polypeptide(L)'
;LGAYCVDALPGWRRYEIRRGKMATAELRLVEKGVMDKTKAIEAAIGQIERAFGKGSVMRLGQQGASIEIEAISTGSIGLDIGLGIGGLPRGRIVEIYGPESSGKTTLALHVVAEAQKLGGTCAFVDAEHALDPGYARKLGVDIDELLISQPDAGEQALEIADTLVRSGAVDVLVVDSVAALVPKAELEGE
;
A
#
# COMPACT_ATOMS: atom_id res chain seq x y z
N LEU A 1 15.23 -4.03 4.59
CA LEU A 1 14.93 -2.63 4.23
C LEU A 1 16.11 -2.08 3.43
N GLY A 2 16.12 -2.27 2.11
CA GLY A 2 17.13 -1.73 1.22
C GLY A 2 16.49 -0.73 0.28
N ALA A 3 16.72 0.55 0.51
CA ALA A 3 16.53 1.56 -0.50
C ALA A 3 17.65 1.34 -1.55
N TYR A 4 17.31 0.92 -2.73
CA TYR A 4 18.25 0.89 -3.84
C TYR A 4 18.41 2.30 -4.39
N CYS A 5 19.54 2.94 -4.05
CA CYS A 5 20.04 4.12 -4.75
C CYS A 5 20.73 3.59 -6.02
N VAL A 6 20.18 3.88 -7.18
CA VAL A 6 20.82 3.56 -8.48
C VAL A 6 21.96 4.55 -8.67
N ASP A 7 23.19 4.07 -8.47
CA ASP A 7 24.39 4.84 -8.79
C ASP A 7 24.45 5.14 -10.28
N ALA A 8 24.58 6.41 -10.55
CA ALA A 8 24.53 6.99 -11.86
C ALA A 8 25.80 6.72 -12.66
N LEU A 9 25.59 6.56 -13.92
CA LEU A 9 26.44 6.55 -15.11
C LEU A 9 27.84 7.19 -14.99
N PRO A 10 28.86 6.65 -15.69
CA PRO A 10 30.25 7.09 -15.59
C PRO A 10 30.46 8.43 -16.32
N GLY A 11 30.96 9.43 -15.61
CA GLY A 11 31.33 10.72 -16.22
C GLY A 11 31.55 11.89 -15.27
N TRP A 12 31.42 11.71 -13.96
CA TRP A 12 31.64 12.82 -13.03
C TRP A 12 33.11 13.00 -12.69
N ARG A 13 33.76 14.06 -13.27
CA ARG A 13 35.07 14.54 -12.80
C ARG A 13 34.87 15.36 -11.52
N ARG A 14 35.59 15.00 -10.48
CA ARG A 14 35.74 15.77 -9.25
C ARG A 14 36.44 17.09 -9.58
N TYR A 15 35.80 18.24 -9.40
CA TYR A 15 36.44 19.54 -9.44
C TYR A 15 36.86 19.97 -8.04
N GLU A 16 38.18 20.15 -7.83
CA GLU A 16 38.72 20.82 -6.64
C GLU A 16 38.45 22.31 -6.75
N ILE A 17 37.82 22.88 -5.70
CA ILE A 17 37.56 24.33 -5.60
C ILE A 17 38.83 25.02 -5.16
N ARG A 18 39.56 25.69 -6.08
CA ARG A 18 40.54 26.71 -5.73
C ARG A 18 39.81 28.02 -5.42
N ARG A 19 39.94 28.51 -4.17
CA ARG A 19 39.44 29.81 -3.76
C ARG A 19 40.22 30.91 -4.49
N GLY A 20 39.55 31.76 -5.28
CA GLY A 20 40.08 32.98 -5.85
C GLY A 20 39.26 33.52 -7.02
N LYS A 21 38.47 34.55 -6.75
CA LYS A 21 37.91 35.56 -7.69
C LYS A 21 37.34 35.05 -9.03
N MET A 22 36.08 34.60 -9.03
CA MET A 22 35.19 34.56 -10.23
C MET A 22 33.73 34.45 -9.80
N ALA A 23 33.13 35.52 -9.29
CA ALA A 23 31.77 35.41 -8.71
C ALA A 23 30.63 35.68 -9.71
N THR A 24 30.90 36.17 -10.93
CA THR A 24 29.83 36.57 -11.87
C THR A 24 29.64 35.71 -13.08
N ALA A 25 30.66 35.00 -13.53
CA ALA A 25 30.57 34.10 -14.71
C ALA A 25 30.02 32.69 -14.36
N GLU A 26 30.32 32.18 -13.16
CA GLU A 26 29.83 30.87 -12.69
C GLU A 26 28.33 30.86 -12.40
N LEU A 27 27.75 31.94 -11.87
CA LEU A 27 26.32 32.08 -11.64
C LEU A 27 25.51 31.99 -12.95
N ARG A 28 26.00 32.58 -14.05
CA ARG A 28 25.34 32.48 -15.37
C ARG A 28 25.40 31.10 -15.98
N LEU A 29 26.47 30.33 -15.76
CA LEU A 29 26.60 28.94 -16.24
C LEU A 29 25.71 27.99 -15.47
N VAL A 30 25.55 28.16 -14.15
CA VAL A 30 24.64 27.38 -13.31
C VAL A 30 23.18 27.65 -13.68
N GLU A 31 22.80 28.91 -13.90
CA GLU A 31 21.44 29.27 -14.34
C GLU A 31 21.11 28.68 -15.72
N LYS A 32 22.06 28.73 -16.66
CA LYS A 32 21.86 28.17 -18.00
C LYS A 32 21.72 26.64 -17.95
N GLY A 33 22.50 25.96 -17.11
CA GLY A 33 22.40 24.50 -16.92
C GLY A 33 21.09 24.06 -16.26
N VAL A 34 20.54 24.84 -15.36
CA VAL A 34 19.25 24.57 -14.71
C VAL A 34 18.09 24.81 -15.68
N MET A 35 18.13 25.89 -16.48
CA MET A 35 17.12 26.15 -17.50
C MET A 35 17.09 25.08 -18.60
N ASP A 36 18.25 24.55 -19.00
CA ASP A 36 18.33 23.50 -20.01
C ASP A 36 17.76 22.16 -19.45
N LYS A 37 18.02 21.85 -18.19
CA LYS A 37 17.47 20.67 -17.52
C LYS A 37 15.95 20.76 -17.38
N THR A 38 15.41 21.91 -17.04
CA THR A 38 13.97 22.10 -16.91
C THR A 38 13.26 21.92 -18.26
N LYS A 39 13.78 22.51 -19.32
CA LYS A 39 13.26 22.32 -20.67
C LYS A 39 13.37 20.87 -21.16
N ALA A 40 14.47 20.19 -20.84
CA ALA A 40 14.65 18.78 -21.17
C ALA A 40 13.62 17.89 -20.47
N ILE A 41 13.35 18.16 -19.18
CA ILE A 41 12.32 17.46 -18.41
C ILE A 41 10.93 17.73 -18.98
N GLU A 42 10.60 18.97 -19.31
CA GLU A 42 9.32 19.33 -19.93
C GLU A 42 9.11 18.64 -21.28
N ALA A 43 10.16 18.57 -22.12
CA ALA A 43 10.13 17.85 -23.38
C ALA A 43 9.91 16.34 -23.18
N ALA A 44 10.57 15.74 -22.19
CA ALA A 44 10.41 14.33 -21.84
C ALA A 44 9.00 14.03 -21.33
N ILE A 45 8.45 14.87 -20.45
CA ILE A 45 7.06 14.75 -19.97
C ILE A 45 6.10 14.83 -21.15
N GLY A 46 6.27 15.80 -22.04
CA GLY A 46 5.42 15.92 -23.23
C GLY A 46 5.50 14.75 -24.21
N GLN A 47 6.63 14.04 -24.28
CA GLN A 47 6.74 12.79 -25.04
C GLN A 47 5.99 11.64 -24.37
N ILE A 48 6.14 11.50 -23.05
CA ILE A 48 5.44 10.47 -22.26
C ILE A 48 3.94 10.67 -22.35
N GLU A 49 3.45 11.89 -22.18
CA GLU A 49 2.01 12.19 -22.27
C GLU A 49 1.42 11.91 -23.66
N ARG A 50 2.20 12.09 -24.73
CA ARG A 50 1.78 11.71 -26.10
C ARG A 50 1.72 10.20 -26.31
N ALA A 51 2.62 9.45 -25.68
CA ALA A 51 2.71 7.99 -25.83
C ALA A 51 1.69 7.26 -24.92
N PHE A 52 1.46 7.77 -23.72
CA PHE A 52 0.71 7.05 -22.66
C PHE A 52 -0.53 7.81 -22.15
N GLY A 53 -0.80 9.01 -22.67
CA GLY A 53 -1.92 9.84 -22.26
C GLY A 53 -1.55 10.92 -21.24
N LYS A 54 -2.40 11.97 -21.16
CA LYS A 54 -2.21 13.08 -20.22
C LYS A 54 -2.27 12.56 -18.77
N GLY A 55 -1.35 13.04 -17.94
CA GLY A 55 -1.30 12.66 -16.53
C GLY A 55 -0.49 11.39 -16.24
N SER A 56 0.13 10.76 -17.27
CA SER A 56 1.02 9.61 -17.07
C SER A 56 2.27 9.95 -16.24
N VAL A 57 2.67 11.21 -16.24
CA VAL A 57 3.71 11.77 -15.36
C VAL A 57 3.23 13.11 -14.83
N MET A 58 3.35 13.32 -13.53
CA MET A 58 2.97 14.57 -12.89
C MET A 58 3.96 14.93 -11.77
N ARG A 59 4.06 16.22 -11.46
CA ARG A 59 4.85 16.67 -10.32
C ARG A 59 3.99 16.56 -9.07
N LEU A 60 4.46 15.85 -8.06
CA LEU A 60 3.70 15.57 -6.83
C LEU A 60 3.20 16.85 -6.13
N GLY A 61 3.95 17.95 -6.21
CA GLY A 61 3.56 19.25 -5.61
C GLY A 61 2.59 20.10 -6.45
N GLN A 62 2.22 19.68 -7.67
CA GLN A 62 1.30 20.42 -8.55
C GLN A 62 -0.13 19.89 -8.53
N GLN A 63 -0.40 18.83 -7.79
CA GLN A 63 -1.76 18.34 -7.59
C GLN A 63 -2.52 19.30 -6.68
N GLY A 64 -3.30 20.14 -7.27
CA GLY A 64 -4.28 20.99 -6.59
C GLY A 64 -5.55 20.27 -6.12
N ALA A 65 -5.59 18.95 -6.19
CA ALA A 65 -6.62 18.11 -5.60
C ALA A 65 -5.95 17.11 -4.70
N SER A 66 -6.07 17.25 -3.38
CA SER A 66 -5.86 16.13 -2.48
C SER A 66 -6.81 15.02 -2.97
N ILE A 67 -6.28 13.92 -3.46
CA ILE A 67 -7.10 12.73 -3.71
C ILE A 67 -7.63 12.36 -2.33
N GLU A 68 -8.90 12.60 -2.10
CA GLU A 68 -9.59 12.18 -0.89
C GLU A 68 -9.58 10.66 -0.91
N ILE A 69 -8.70 10.07 -0.11
CA ILE A 69 -8.58 8.61 -0.01
C ILE A 69 -9.63 8.18 0.99
N GLU A 70 -10.63 7.46 0.52
CA GLU A 70 -11.57 6.80 1.43
C GLU A 70 -10.83 5.80 2.30
N ALA A 71 -11.12 5.81 3.60
CA ALA A 71 -10.49 4.95 4.58
C ALA A 71 -11.55 4.25 5.45
N ILE A 72 -11.16 3.10 5.97
CA ILE A 72 -11.93 2.36 6.98
C ILE A 72 -11.19 2.52 8.30
N SER A 73 -11.88 2.99 9.34
CA SER A 73 -11.31 3.15 10.67
C SER A 73 -10.74 1.82 11.19
N THR A 74 -9.65 1.90 11.91
CA THR A 74 -9.07 0.74 12.62
C THR A 74 -9.75 0.45 13.97
N GLY A 75 -10.72 1.29 14.37
CA GLY A 75 -11.31 1.27 15.70
C GLY A 75 -10.42 1.89 16.78
N SER A 76 -9.20 2.30 16.43
CA SER A 76 -8.26 2.98 17.33
C SER A 76 -8.00 4.40 16.87
N ILE A 77 -8.51 5.38 17.62
CA ILE A 77 -8.34 6.81 17.30
C ILE A 77 -6.84 7.18 17.15
N GLY A 78 -5.99 6.63 18.03
CA GLY A 78 -4.55 6.92 17.99
C GLY A 78 -3.89 6.38 16.71
N LEU A 79 -4.29 5.19 16.25
CA LEU A 79 -3.77 4.61 15.03
C LEU A 79 -4.32 5.34 13.80
N ASP A 80 -5.60 5.66 13.76
CA ASP A 80 -6.23 6.39 12.66
C ASP A 80 -5.60 7.77 12.44
N ILE A 81 -5.30 8.49 13.54
CA ILE A 81 -4.55 9.77 13.47
C ILE A 81 -3.13 9.53 12.97
N GLY A 82 -2.46 8.47 13.47
CA GLY A 82 -1.09 8.14 13.07
C GLY A 82 -0.95 7.76 11.60
N LEU A 83 -1.98 7.14 11.02
CA LEU A 83 -2.05 6.81 9.59
C LEU A 83 -2.28 8.05 8.70
N GLY A 84 -2.78 9.15 9.26
CA GLY A 84 -2.94 10.44 8.58
C GLY A 84 -4.14 10.55 7.63
N ILE A 85 -4.84 9.43 7.37
CA ILE A 85 -6.03 9.38 6.49
C ILE A 85 -7.30 8.91 7.23
N GLY A 86 -7.20 8.72 8.55
CA GLY A 86 -8.33 8.31 9.38
C GLY A 86 -8.62 6.81 9.40
N GLY A 87 -7.69 5.98 8.95
CA GLY A 87 -7.83 4.52 8.94
C GLY A 87 -7.00 3.83 7.86
N LEU A 88 -7.42 2.63 7.46
CA LEU A 88 -6.81 1.88 6.38
C LEU A 88 -7.41 2.31 5.03
N PRO A 89 -6.58 2.53 3.99
CA PRO A 89 -7.06 3.00 2.68
C PRO A 89 -7.91 1.95 1.96
N ARG A 90 -9.07 2.35 1.44
CA ARG A 90 -9.90 1.49 0.59
C ARG A 90 -9.21 1.20 -0.75
N GLY A 91 -9.48 0.03 -1.31
CA GLY A 91 -8.94 -0.39 -2.59
C GLY A 91 -7.43 -0.63 -2.59
N ARG A 92 -6.86 -0.96 -1.43
CA ARG A 92 -5.43 -1.27 -1.27
C ARG A 92 -5.25 -2.58 -0.52
N ILE A 93 -4.13 -3.24 -0.79
CA ILE A 93 -3.63 -4.35 0.02
C ILE A 93 -2.84 -3.75 1.17
N VAL A 94 -3.22 -4.11 2.40
CA VAL A 94 -2.55 -3.67 3.62
C VAL A 94 -1.99 -4.89 4.32
N GLU A 95 -0.69 -4.88 4.60
CA GLU A 95 -0.04 -5.92 5.37
C GLU A 95 0.10 -5.50 6.84
N ILE A 96 -0.38 -6.36 7.74
CA ILE A 96 -0.23 -6.21 9.19
C ILE A 96 0.71 -7.31 9.67
N TYR A 97 1.89 -6.95 10.12
CA TYR A 97 2.90 -7.91 10.57
C TYR A 97 3.43 -7.59 11.97
N GLY A 98 3.95 -8.60 12.63
CA GLY A 98 4.49 -8.49 13.98
C GLY A 98 4.64 -9.86 14.64
N PRO A 99 5.21 -9.92 15.85
CA PRO A 99 5.37 -11.17 16.58
C PRO A 99 4.02 -11.82 16.93
N GLU A 100 4.06 -13.07 17.33
CA GLU A 100 2.87 -13.76 17.85
C GLU A 100 2.27 -13.00 19.03
N SER A 101 0.95 -13.09 19.18
CA SER A 101 0.20 -12.43 20.26
C SER A 101 0.33 -10.89 20.28
N SER A 102 0.78 -10.25 19.20
CA SER A 102 0.89 -8.79 19.10
C SER A 102 -0.42 -8.08 18.78
N GLY A 103 -1.53 -8.81 18.57
CA GLY A 103 -2.84 -8.25 18.29
C GLY A 103 -3.17 -8.02 16.82
N LYS A 104 -2.46 -8.70 15.88
CA LYS A 104 -2.73 -8.61 14.43
C LYS A 104 -4.18 -8.95 14.09
N THR A 105 -4.64 -10.14 14.49
CA THR A 105 -6.02 -10.60 14.30
C THR A 105 -7.02 -9.69 15.01
N THR A 106 -6.68 -9.21 16.21
CA THR A 106 -7.53 -8.26 16.94
C THR A 106 -7.75 -6.97 16.14
N LEU A 107 -6.68 -6.42 15.57
CA LEU A 107 -6.76 -5.22 14.74
C LEU A 107 -7.58 -5.48 13.47
N ALA A 108 -7.35 -6.61 12.79
CA ALA A 108 -8.13 -6.99 11.61
C ALA A 108 -9.63 -7.12 11.92
N LEU A 109 -9.99 -7.74 13.05
CA LEU A 109 -11.38 -7.86 13.47
C LEU A 109 -12.01 -6.50 13.84
N HIS A 110 -11.26 -5.57 14.41
CA HIS A 110 -11.75 -4.19 14.60
C HIS A 110 -12.04 -3.50 13.27
N VAL A 111 -11.16 -3.63 12.27
CA VAL A 111 -11.40 -3.08 10.93
C VAL A 111 -12.67 -3.67 10.31
N VAL A 112 -12.87 -4.99 10.45
CA VAL A 112 -14.10 -5.67 10.01
C VAL A 112 -15.32 -5.07 10.71
N ALA A 113 -15.27 -4.93 12.03
CA ALA A 113 -16.39 -4.37 12.81
C ALA A 113 -16.70 -2.92 12.39
N GLU A 114 -15.68 -2.09 12.17
CA GLU A 114 -15.87 -0.71 11.70
C GLU A 114 -16.46 -0.65 10.28
N ALA A 115 -16.02 -1.54 9.39
CA ALA A 115 -16.58 -1.63 8.03
C ALA A 115 -18.05 -2.06 8.05
N GLN A 116 -18.41 -3.07 8.86
CA GLN A 116 -19.78 -3.55 9.00
C GLN A 116 -20.71 -2.47 9.59
N LYS A 117 -20.23 -1.64 10.53
CA LYS A 117 -21.00 -0.48 11.05
C LYS A 117 -21.40 0.51 9.96
N LEU A 118 -20.60 0.59 8.89
CA LEU A 118 -20.90 1.43 7.72
C LEU A 118 -21.76 0.70 6.67
N GLY A 119 -22.19 -0.52 6.94
CA GLY A 119 -22.96 -1.36 6.01
C GLY A 119 -22.09 -2.11 5.00
N GLY A 120 -20.78 -2.19 5.22
CA GLY A 120 -19.84 -2.90 4.36
C GLY A 120 -19.93 -4.41 4.52
N THR A 121 -19.80 -5.13 3.39
CA THR A 121 -19.69 -6.60 3.36
C THR A 121 -18.26 -7.02 3.64
N CYS A 122 -18.08 -7.94 4.60
CA CYS A 122 -16.76 -8.39 5.03
C CYS A 122 -16.60 -9.90 4.86
N ALA A 123 -15.39 -10.31 4.51
CA ALA A 123 -15.01 -11.71 4.40
C ALA A 123 -13.69 -11.97 5.16
N PHE A 124 -13.59 -13.16 5.74
CA PHE A 124 -12.42 -13.60 6.51
C PHE A 124 -11.98 -14.98 6.03
N VAL A 125 -10.78 -15.07 5.50
CA VAL A 125 -10.13 -16.33 5.14
C VAL A 125 -9.20 -16.70 6.29
N ASP A 126 -9.65 -17.66 7.10
CA ASP A 126 -8.98 -18.14 8.31
C ASP A 126 -8.13 -19.37 7.97
N ALA A 127 -6.89 -19.13 7.53
CA ALA A 127 -5.96 -20.20 7.18
C ALA A 127 -5.32 -20.85 8.43
N GLU A 128 -5.42 -20.23 9.58
CA GLU A 128 -4.94 -20.80 10.85
C GLU A 128 -6.02 -21.62 11.58
N HIS A 129 -7.28 -21.56 11.14
CA HIS A 129 -8.43 -22.19 11.78
C HIS A 129 -8.58 -21.77 13.27
N ALA A 130 -8.18 -20.54 13.57
CA ALA A 130 -8.06 -20.04 14.95
C ALA A 130 -9.05 -18.92 15.30
N LEU A 131 -9.94 -18.55 14.38
CA LEU A 131 -10.93 -17.50 14.64
C LEU A 131 -11.94 -17.94 15.69
N ASP A 132 -11.98 -17.21 16.81
CA ASP A 132 -13.00 -17.39 17.86
C ASP A 132 -14.18 -16.45 17.59
N PRO A 133 -15.37 -17.00 17.23
CA PRO A 133 -16.57 -16.20 16.99
C PRO A 133 -17.02 -15.42 18.24
N GLY A 134 -16.80 -15.98 19.45
CA GLY A 134 -17.13 -15.31 20.69
C GLY A 134 -16.27 -14.08 20.94
N TYR A 135 -14.98 -14.17 20.59
CA TYR A 135 -14.06 -13.05 20.65
C TYR A 135 -14.39 -11.98 19.59
N ALA A 136 -14.62 -12.39 18.34
CA ALA A 136 -15.00 -11.49 17.26
C ALA A 136 -16.27 -10.67 17.62
N ARG A 137 -17.30 -11.33 18.16
CA ARG A 137 -18.53 -10.68 18.63
C ARG A 137 -18.26 -9.64 19.72
N LYS A 138 -17.35 -9.92 20.67
CA LYS A 138 -16.98 -8.98 21.74
C LYS A 138 -16.26 -7.74 21.19
N LEU A 139 -15.56 -7.86 20.07
CA LEU A 139 -14.92 -6.74 19.38
C LEU A 139 -15.90 -5.93 18.51
N GLY A 140 -17.16 -6.38 18.42
CA GLY A 140 -18.21 -5.68 17.69
C GLY A 140 -18.46 -6.19 16.27
N VAL A 141 -17.86 -7.32 15.91
CA VAL A 141 -18.12 -7.97 14.61
C VAL A 141 -19.52 -8.60 14.63
N ASP A 142 -20.31 -8.30 13.61
CA ASP A 142 -21.53 -9.04 13.32
C ASP A 142 -21.13 -10.37 12.63
N ILE A 143 -21.15 -11.44 13.41
CA ILE A 143 -20.71 -12.76 12.94
C ILE A 143 -21.75 -13.43 12.04
N ASP A 144 -23.02 -13.01 12.11
CA ASP A 144 -24.07 -13.56 11.26
C ASP A 144 -23.98 -13.04 9.82
N GLU A 145 -23.37 -11.85 9.64
CA GLU A 145 -23.12 -11.21 8.35
C GLU A 145 -21.66 -11.38 7.84
N LEU A 146 -20.76 -11.99 8.65
CA LEU A 146 -19.38 -12.21 8.25
C LEU A 146 -19.24 -13.46 7.40
N LEU A 147 -18.75 -13.30 6.17
CA LEU A 147 -18.38 -14.44 5.34
C LEU A 147 -17.08 -15.05 5.85
N ILE A 148 -17.07 -16.33 6.18
CA ILE A 148 -15.87 -17.03 6.64
C ILE A 148 -15.54 -18.19 5.71
N SER A 149 -14.25 -18.38 5.44
CA SER A 149 -13.70 -19.53 4.75
C SER A 149 -12.49 -20.05 5.50
N GLN A 150 -12.38 -21.38 5.62
CA GLN A 150 -11.28 -22.07 6.28
C GLN A 150 -10.67 -23.09 5.30
N PRO A 151 -9.82 -22.62 4.37
CA PRO A 151 -9.22 -23.48 3.35
C PRO A 151 -8.11 -24.37 3.94
N ASP A 152 -7.97 -25.57 3.42
CA ASP A 152 -6.91 -26.50 3.80
C ASP A 152 -5.57 -26.19 3.09
N ALA A 153 -5.61 -25.59 1.90
CA ALA A 153 -4.43 -25.30 1.09
C ALA A 153 -4.35 -23.82 0.69
N GLY A 154 -3.10 -23.33 0.52
CA GLY A 154 -2.83 -21.96 0.14
C GLY A 154 -3.46 -21.57 -1.20
N GLU A 155 -3.39 -22.45 -2.20
CA GLU A 155 -3.99 -22.22 -3.52
C GLU A 155 -5.51 -22.03 -3.41
N GLN A 156 -6.19 -22.82 -2.59
CA GLN A 156 -7.62 -22.71 -2.34
C GLN A 156 -7.96 -21.36 -1.66
N ALA A 157 -7.16 -20.95 -0.68
CA ALA A 157 -7.33 -19.65 -0.01
C ALA A 157 -7.25 -18.50 -1.01
N LEU A 158 -6.25 -18.52 -1.89
CA LEU A 158 -6.02 -17.47 -2.87
C LEU A 158 -7.11 -17.46 -3.96
N GLU A 159 -7.60 -18.62 -4.40
CA GLU A 159 -8.69 -18.72 -5.37
C GLU A 159 -10.02 -18.17 -4.80
N ILE A 160 -10.32 -18.50 -3.54
CA ILE A 160 -11.47 -17.95 -2.82
C ILE A 160 -11.33 -16.42 -2.69
N ALA A 161 -10.17 -15.94 -2.28
CA ALA A 161 -9.90 -14.52 -2.15
C ALA A 161 -10.05 -13.78 -3.49
N ASP A 162 -9.48 -14.30 -4.57
CA ASP A 162 -9.60 -13.74 -5.93
C ASP A 162 -11.06 -13.67 -6.38
N THR A 163 -11.82 -14.74 -6.14
CA THR A 163 -13.25 -14.80 -6.49
C THR A 163 -14.06 -13.75 -5.74
N LEU A 164 -13.82 -13.60 -4.43
CA LEU A 164 -14.51 -12.62 -3.60
C LEU A 164 -14.17 -11.19 -4.04
N VAL A 165 -12.89 -10.90 -4.30
CA VAL A 165 -12.45 -9.57 -4.77
C VAL A 165 -13.04 -9.26 -6.14
N ARG A 166 -13.03 -10.20 -7.08
CA ARG A 166 -13.60 -10.02 -8.43
C ARG A 166 -15.11 -9.80 -8.43
N SER A 167 -15.82 -10.26 -7.42
CA SER A 167 -17.26 -10.01 -7.30
C SER A 167 -17.59 -8.51 -7.17
N GLY A 168 -16.64 -7.72 -6.66
CA GLY A 168 -16.83 -6.29 -6.38
C GLY A 168 -17.83 -6.00 -5.27
N ALA A 169 -18.28 -7.03 -4.53
CA ALA A 169 -19.28 -6.91 -3.48
C ALA A 169 -18.69 -6.92 -2.07
N VAL A 170 -17.38 -7.15 -1.93
CA VAL A 170 -16.70 -7.22 -0.63
C VAL A 170 -15.92 -5.94 -0.40
N ASP A 171 -16.18 -5.28 0.72
CA ASP A 171 -15.50 -4.05 1.15
C ASP A 171 -14.20 -4.33 1.90
N VAL A 172 -14.19 -5.39 2.71
CA VAL A 172 -13.00 -5.84 3.47
C VAL A 172 -12.84 -7.34 3.33
N LEU A 173 -11.67 -7.75 2.89
CA LEU A 173 -11.24 -9.14 2.89
C LEU A 173 -10.01 -9.27 3.78
N VAL A 174 -10.08 -10.12 4.78
CA VAL A 174 -8.96 -10.49 5.64
C VAL A 174 -8.46 -11.87 5.25
N VAL A 175 -7.14 -12.05 5.19
CA VAL A 175 -6.48 -13.36 5.09
C VAL A 175 -5.56 -13.50 6.30
N ASP A 176 -5.89 -14.39 7.20
CA ASP A 176 -5.14 -14.60 8.46
C ASP A 176 -4.74 -16.07 8.59
N SER A 177 -3.49 -16.41 8.48
CA SER A 177 -2.38 -15.55 8.11
C SER A 177 -1.70 -16.08 6.85
N VAL A 178 -0.96 -15.22 6.12
CA VAL A 178 -0.19 -15.62 4.93
C VAL A 178 0.84 -16.71 5.28
N ALA A 179 1.37 -16.70 6.51
CA ALA A 179 2.32 -17.71 6.99
C ALA A 179 1.72 -19.12 7.12
N ALA A 180 0.40 -19.23 7.25
CA ALA A 180 -0.32 -20.50 7.35
C ALA A 180 -0.76 -21.06 5.98
N LEU A 181 -0.52 -20.35 4.89
CA LEU A 181 -0.84 -20.81 3.54
C LEU A 181 0.18 -21.86 3.09
N VAL A 182 -0.16 -23.13 3.30
CA VAL A 182 0.67 -24.28 2.90
C VAL A 182 0.30 -24.67 1.47
N PRO A 183 1.28 -24.84 0.54
CA PRO A 183 1.04 -25.33 -0.79
C PRO A 183 0.44 -26.73 -0.77
N LYS A 184 -0.48 -27.01 -1.70
CA LYS A 184 -1.12 -28.32 -1.82
C LYS A 184 -0.13 -29.47 -2.02
N ALA A 185 0.93 -29.24 -2.82
CA ALA A 185 1.98 -30.23 -3.06
C ALA A 185 2.71 -30.64 -1.74
N GLU A 186 2.90 -29.71 -0.81
CA GLU A 186 3.49 -30.01 0.49
C GLU A 186 2.55 -30.81 1.39
N LEU A 187 1.23 -30.55 1.31
CA LEU A 187 0.23 -31.31 2.05
C LEU A 187 0.07 -32.74 1.55
N GLU A 188 0.23 -32.97 0.25
CA GLU A 188 0.13 -34.28 -0.40
C GLU A 188 1.43 -35.10 -0.30
N GLY A 189 2.52 -34.50 0.19
CA GLY A 189 3.80 -35.17 0.42
C GLY A 189 4.61 -35.42 -0.85
N GLU A 190 4.42 -34.61 -1.89
CA GLU A 190 5.19 -34.63 -3.14
C GLU A 190 6.45 -33.74 -3.06
#